data_287277297546671f94ef9f8b2183e5d2
#
_entry.id   287277297546671f94ef9f8b2183e5d2
#
_cell.length_a   1.000
_cell.length_b   1.000
_cell.length_c   1.000
_cell.angle_alpha   90.00
_cell.angle_beta   90.00
_cell.angle_gamma   90.00
#
_symmetry.space_group_name_H-M   'P 1'
#
loop_
_entity.id
_entity.type
_entity.pdbx_description
1 polymer ?
#
loop_
_entity_poly.entity_id
_entity_poly.type
_entity_poly.pdbx_seq_one_letter_code
_entity_poly.pdbx_strand_id
1 'polypeptide(L)'
;MSNLNKSRMEILKRKARRKELINELSSLVTVSEESFMDAETNDLFCKRLFSKLEKVSDKKKIGDTNYKENRKLSIELLSELINTINFPVNQGRLFLFTEYDLEAVKLNIDEIFDNLEDLSIKSGFLIGSGDFVLVGDDLEFGVCIERTEYYYEFSM
;
A
#
# COMPACT_ATOMS: atom_id res chain seq x y z
N MET A 1 -14.65 8.03 32.33
CA MET A 1 -13.57 8.63 31.55
C MET A 1 -14.07 9.15 30.22
N SER A 2 -13.68 10.35 29.87
CA SER A 2 -14.19 10.98 28.66
C SER A 2 -13.65 10.36 27.39
N ASN A 3 -14.43 10.43 26.32
CA ASN A 3 -14.00 10.02 24.96
C ASN A 3 -12.76 10.77 24.50
N LEU A 4 -12.53 11.96 25.04
CA LEU A 4 -11.37 12.79 24.71
C LEU A 4 -10.05 12.15 25.12
N ASN A 5 -9.97 11.52 26.29
CA ASN A 5 -8.77 10.82 26.74
C ASN A 5 -8.51 9.56 25.90
N LYS A 6 -9.57 8.88 25.49
CA LYS A 6 -9.49 7.72 24.62
C LYS A 6 -8.94 8.13 23.25
N SER A 7 -9.41 9.23 22.70
CA SER A 7 -8.94 9.78 21.42
C SER A 7 -7.46 10.19 21.47
N ARG A 8 -7.02 10.80 22.57
CA ARG A 8 -5.62 11.16 22.75
C ARG A 8 -4.71 9.94 22.79
N MET A 9 -5.12 8.91 23.51
CA MET A 9 -4.35 7.66 23.57
C MET A 9 -4.24 7.01 22.22
N GLU A 10 -5.31 6.96 21.46
CA GLU A 10 -5.30 6.40 20.11
C GLU A 10 -4.37 7.18 19.18
N ILE A 11 -4.39 8.52 19.23
CA ILE A 11 -3.50 9.38 18.45
C ILE A 11 -2.03 9.10 18.80
N LEU A 12 -1.70 9.01 20.09
CA LEU A 12 -0.35 8.76 20.54
C LEU A 12 0.14 7.36 20.14
N LYS A 13 -0.71 6.36 20.26
CA LYS A 13 -0.40 4.99 19.85
C LYS A 13 -0.13 4.92 18.35
N ARG A 14 -0.97 5.56 17.55
CA ARG A 14 -0.78 5.58 16.09
C ARG A 14 0.51 6.30 15.71
N LYS A 15 0.83 7.40 16.38
CA LYS A 15 2.07 8.13 16.16
C LYS A 15 3.29 7.25 16.48
N ALA A 16 3.25 6.48 17.57
CA ALA A 16 4.30 5.55 17.92
C ALA A 16 4.47 4.44 16.87
N ARG A 17 3.35 3.88 16.39
CA ARG A 17 3.38 2.87 15.32
C ARG A 17 3.97 3.43 14.03
N ARG A 18 3.66 4.67 13.68
CA ARG A 18 4.23 5.34 12.52
C ARG A 18 5.74 5.52 12.64
N LYS A 19 6.25 5.84 13.84
CA LYS A 19 7.70 5.93 14.09
C LYS A 19 8.39 4.59 13.87
N GLU A 20 7.77 3.50 14.30
CA GLU A 20 8.29 2.16 14.06
C GLU A 20 8.35 1.85 12.57
N LEU A 21 7.30 2.19 11.82
CA LEU A 21 7.28 2.01 10.37
C LEU A 21 8.40 2.80 9.69
N ILE A 22 8.62 4.04 10.09
CA ILE A 22 9.71 4.86 9.56
C ILE A 22 11.05 4.18 9.81
N ASN A 23 11.29 3.69 11.02
CA ASN A 23 12.53 2.99 11.35
C ASN A 23 12.72 1.73 10.50
N GLU A 24 11.66 0.96 10.29
CA GLU A 24 11.72 -0.25 9.48
C GLU A 24 11.94 0.04 7.99
N LEU A 25 11.36 1.11 7.49
CA LEU A 25 11.42 1.44 6.05
C LEU A 25 12.64 2.27 5.67
N SER A 26 13.30 2.94 6.62
CA SER A 26 14.38 3.88 6.35
C SER A 26 15.59 3.25 5.65
N SER A 27 15.80 1.96 5.80
CA SER A 27 16.89 1.25 5.11
C SER A 27 16.58 0.96 3.64
N LEU A 28 15.31 1.07 3.25
CA LEU A 28 14.83 0.73 1.90
C LEU A 28 14.44 1.96 1.10
N VAL A 29 13.79 2.93 1.73
CA VAL A 29 13.24 4.10 1.06
C VAL A 29 13.45 5.36 1.90
N THR A 30 13.35 6.51 1.24
CA THR A 30 13.32 7.80 1.92
C THR A 30 11.92 8.01 2.50
N VAL A 31 11.81 8.03 3.82
CA VAL A 31 10.53 8.15 4.52
C VAL A 31 10.71 8.98 5.80
N SER A 32 9.70 9.79 6.11
CA SER A 32 9.67 10.63 7.30
C SER A 32 8.23 10.80 7.78
N GLU A 33 8.03 11.55 8.85
CA GLU A 33 6.68 11.87 9.34
C GLU A 33 5.85 12.58 8.27
N GLU A 34 6.49 13.38 7.41
CA GLU A 34 5.82 14.09 6.32
C GLU A 34 5.30 13.16 5.22
N SER A 35 5.77 11.93 5.18
CA SER A 35 5.29 10.92 4.24
C SER A 35 3.87 10.42 4.59
N PHE A 36 3.41 10.69 5.80
CA PHE A 36 2.10 10.29 6.30
C PHE A 36 1.14 11.46 6.31
N MET A 37 -0.12 11.19 5.97
CA MET A 37 -1.21 12.15 6.16
C MET A 37 -1.68 12.11 7.62
N ASP A 38 -2.34 13.17 8.11
CA ASP A 38 -3.02 13.06 9.40
C ASP A 38 -4.03 11.90 9.34
N ALA A 39 -4.33 11.33 10.49
CA ALA A 39 -5.12 10.10 10.56
C ALA A 39 -6.46 10.19 9.86
N GLU A 40 -7.19 11.28 10.06
CA GLU A 40 -8.50 11.49 9.46
C GLU A 40 -8.42 11.57 7.92
N THR A 41 -7.48 12.37 7.39
CA THR A 41 -7.27 12.53 5.96
C THR A 41 -6.83 11.20 5.34
N ASN A 42 -5.93 10.48 6.01
CA ASN A 42 -5.47 9.17 5.56
C ASN A 42 -6.63 8.17 5.45
N ASP A 43 -7.47 8.11 6.47
CA ASP A 43 -8.58 7.14 6.50
C ASP A 43 -9.63 7.46 5.42
N LEU A 44 -9.89 8.73 5.18
CA LEU A 44 -10.77 9.17 4.09
C LEU A 44 -10.19 8.83 2.72
N PHE A 45 -8.89 9.03 2.55
CA PHE A 45 -8.18 8.69 1.31
C PHE A 45 -8.29 7.19 1.01
N CYS A 46 -8.08 6.35 2.03
CA CYS A 46 -8.20 4.90 1.89
C CYS A 46 -9.62 4.49 1.49
N LYS A 47 -10.64 5.08 2.11
CA LYS A 47 -12.04 4.82 1.74
C LYS A 47 -12.35 5.21 0.31
N ARG A 48 -11.85 6.34 -0.13
CA ARG A 48 -12.03 6.81 -1.51
C ARG A 48 -11.39 5.87 -2.51
N LEU A 49 -10.20 5.36 -2.20
CA LEU A 49 -9.54 4.40 -3.05
C LEU A 49 -10.36 3.12 -3.19
N PHE A 50 -10.78 2.53 -2.08
CA PHE A 50 -11.53 1.29 -2.13
C PHE A 50 -12.87 1.45 -2.84
N SER A 51 -13.54 2.58 -2.66
CA SER A 51 -14.76 2.90 -3.42
C SER A 51 -14.49 2.97 -4.92
N LYS A 52 -13.35 3.54 -5.30
CA LYS A 52 -12.96 3.62 -6.71
C LYS A 52 -12.63 2.25 -7.28
N LEU A 53 -11.94 1.40 -6.53
CA LEU A 53 -11.58 0.05 -6.96
C LEU A 53 -12.80 -0.84 -7.18
N GLU A 54 -13.84 -0.68 -6.39
CA GLU A 54 -15.10 -1.42 -6.59
C GLU A 54 -15.75 -1.14 -7.95
N LYS A 55 -15.47 0.02 -8.53
CA LYS A 55 -16.02 0.43 -9.82
C LYS A 55 -15.14 0.05 -11.00
N VAL A 56 -13.94 -0.46 -10.77
CA VAL A 56 -13.04 -0.87 -11.84
C VAL A 56 -13.52 -2.19 -12.43
N SER A 57 -13.73 -2.21 -13.75
CA SER A 57 -14.22 -3.40 -14.47
C SER A 57 -13.11 -4.21 -15.14
N ASP A 58 -11.94 -3.61 -15.38
CA ASP A 58 -10.85 -4.23 -16.13
C ASP A 58 -9.85 -4.93 -15.23
N LYS A 59 -10.34 -5.79 -14.34
CA LYS A 59 -9.49 -6.58 -13.45
C LYS A 59 -9.02 -7.85 -14.16
N LYS A 60 -7.72 -8.13 -14.05
CA LYS A 60 -7.12 -9.33 -14.62
C LYS A 60 -6.71 -10.29 -13.51
N LYS A 61 -6.95 -11.57 -13.72
CA LYS A 61 -6.50 -12.61 -12.80
C LYS A 61 -5.01 -12.87 -12.94
N ILE A 62 -4.35 -13.06 -11.80
CA ILE A 62 -2.94 -13.43 -11.73
C ILE A 62 -2.87 -14.81 -11.06
N GLY A 63 -2.50 -15.83 -11.83
CA GLY A 63 -2.37 -17.19 -11.30
C GLY A 63 -3.71 -17.85 -11.00
N ASP A 64 -3.68 -18.80 -10.07
CA ASP A 64 -4.86 -19.62 -9.70
C ASP A 64 -4.91 -19.89 -8.18
N THR A 65 -5.04 -21.14 -7.77
CA THR A 65 -5.18 -21.52 -6.36
C THR A 65 -3.84 -21.66 -5.61
N ASN A 66 -2.70 -21.57 -6.29
CA ASN A 66 -1.38 -21.71 -5.68
C ASN A 66 -0.85 -20.36 -5.21
N TYR A 67 -0.94 -20.09 -3.91
CA TYR A 67 -0.53 -18.81 -3.33
C TYR A 67 0.94 -18.48 -3.50
N LYS A 68 1.83 -19.46 -3.40
CA LYS A 68 3.27 -19.22 -3.57
C LYS A 68 3.59 -18.77 -4.99
N GLU A 69 2.98 -19.42 -5.95
CA GLU A 69 3.16 -19.09 -7.35
C GLU A 69 2.51 -17.73 -7.69
N ASN A 70 1.33 -17.47 -7.13
CA ASN A 70 0.64 -16.19 -7.31
C ASN A 70 1.47 -15.01 -6.80
N ARG A 71 2.13 -15.17 -5.65
CA ARG A 71 3.03 -14.14 -5.11
C ARG A 71 4.18 -13.87 -6.04
N LYS A 72 4.82 -14.93 -6.54
CA LYS A 72 5.93 -14.83 -7.47
C LYS A 72 5.50 -14.14 -8.78
N LEU A 73 4.38 -14.56 -9.34
CA LEU A 73 3.82 -13.98 -10.56
C LEU A 73 3.47 -12.51 -10.37
N SER A 74 2.95 -12.15 -9.20
CA SER A 74 2.62 -10.77 -8.86
C SER A 74 3.85 -9.88 -8.84
N ILE A 75 4.95 -10.33 -8.22
CA ILE A 75 6.20 -9.59 -8.18
C ILE A 75 6.80 -9.46 -9.60
N GLU A 76 6.77 -10.52 -10.38
CA GLU A 76 7.22 -10.48 -11.77
C GLU A 76 6.42 -9.48 -12.59
N LEU A 77 5.10 -9.47 -12.44
CA LEU A 77 4.23 -8.53 -13.14
C LEU A 77 4.52 -7.09 -12.74
N LEU A 78 4.68 -6.82 -11.44
CA LEU A 78 5.00 -5.47 -10.95
C LEU A 78 6.36 -5.00 -11.50
N SER A 79 7.34 -5.89 -11.54
CA SER A 79 8.67 -5.57 -12.09
C SER A 79 8.61 -5.24 -13.58
N GLU A 80 7.76 -5.91 -14.33
CA GLU A 80 7.55 -5.63 -15.75
C GLU A 80 6.82 -4.30 -15.96
N LEU A 81 5.86 -4.00 -15.10
CA LEU A 81 5.03 -2.79 -15.20
C LEU A 81 5.83 -1.51 -15.06
N ILE A 82 6.93 -1.50 -14.30
CA ILE A 82 7.77 -0.31 -14.19
C ILE A 82 8.29 0.16 -15.55
N ASN A 83 8.50 -0.78 -16.47
CA ASN A 83 9.00 -0.47 -17.81
C ASN A 83 7.90 -0.02 -18.77
N THR A 84 6.63 -0.27 -18.44
CA THR A 84 5.49 0.00 -19.32
C THR A 84 4.58 1.11 -18.81
N ILE A 85 4.48 1.26 -17.48
CA ILE A 85 3.67 2.32 -16.87
C ILE A 85 4.51 3.58 -16.73
N ASN A 86 4.00 4.66 -17.29
CA ASN A 86 4.64 5.95 -17.18
C ASN A 86 3.88 6.76 -16.11
N PHE A 87 4.37 6.68 -14.86
CA PHE A 87 3.80 7.49 -13.78
C PHE A 87 4.08 8.97 -14.04
N PRO A 88 3.07 9.84 -13.92
CA PRO A 88 3.25 11.28 -14.23
C PRO A 88 4.20 12.00 -13.27
N VAL A 89 4.41 11.44 -12.08
CA VAL A 89 5.35 11.96 -11.07
C VAL A 89 6.10 10.79 -10.43
N ASN A 90 7.26 11.06 -9.86
CA ASN A 90 8.08 10.01 -9.22
C ASN A 90 7.69 9.78 -7.76
N GLN A 91 6.46 10.08 -7.39
CA GLN A 91 5.95 9.84 -6.04
C GLN A 91 4.57 9.22 -6.12
N GLY A 92 4.31 8.30 -5.20
CA GLY A 92 3.01 7.66 -5.06
C GLY A 92 2.79 7.23 -3.63
N ARG A 93 1.58 6.80 -3.33
CA ARG A 93 1.24 6.29 -2.01
C ARG A 93 1.17 4.78 -2.03
N LEU A 94 2.05 4.18 -1.25
CA LEU A 94 2.06 2.73 -1.04
C LEU A 94 1.25 2.45 0.23
N PHE A 95 0.29 1.54 0.13
CA PHE A 95 -0.54 1.17 1.27
C PHE A 95 0.18 0.12 2.13
N LEU A 96 0.28 0.42 3.42
CA LEU A 96 0.86 -0.49 4.40
C LEU A 96 -0.26 -1.03 5.28
N PHE A 97 -0.53 -2.32 5.16
CA PHE A 97 -1.55 -3.01 5.95
C PHE A 97 -0.91 -3.54 7.23
N THR A 98 -1.17 -2.87 8.33
CA THR A 98 -0.65 -3.27 9.63
C THR A 98 -1.77 -3.85 10.49
N GLU A 99 -1.43 -4.37 11.66
CA GLU A 99 -2.41 -4.96 12.58
C GLU A 99 -3.49 -3.95 13.01
N TYR A 100 -3.11 -2.69 13.18
CA TYR A 100 -4.02 -1.68 13.74
C TYR A 100 -4.43 -0.60 12.75
N ASP A 101 -3.61 -0.33 11.76
CA ASP A 101 -3.81 0.81 10.87
C ASP A 101 -3.62 0.42 9.41
N LEU A 102 -4.28 1.15 8.52
CA LEU A 102 -3.98 1.14 7.11
C LEU A 102 -3.38 2.51 6.78
N GLU A 103 -2.11 2.54 6.39
CA GLU A 103 -1.38 3.78 6.11
C GLU A 103 -1.08 3.92 4.62
N ALA A 104 -1.48 5.04 4.04
CA ALA A 104 -1.15 5.39 2.67
C ALA A 104 0.08 6.31 2.67
N VAL A 105 1.26 5.73 2.55
CA VAL A 105 2.54 6.40 2.77
C VAL A 105 3.13 6.91 1.46
N LYS A 106 3.48 8.20 1.39
CA LYS A 106 4.06 8.81 0.20
C LYS A 106 5.54 8.47 0.08
N LEU A 107 5.90 7.79 -0.98
CA LEU A 107 7.26 7.30 -1.24
C LEU A 107 7.67 7.59 -2.69
N ASN A 108 8.98 7.55 -2.94
CA ASN A 108 9.49 7.63 -4.30
C ASN A 108 9.24 6.33 -5.04
N ILE A 109 8.67 6.42 -6.22
CA ILE A 109 8.31 5.25 -7.02
C ILE A 109 9.55 4.45 -7.42
N ASP A 110 10.65 5.12 -7.81
CA ASP A 110 11.90 4.43 -8.14
C ASP A 110 12.43 3.61 -6.97
N GLU A 111 12.39 4.17 -5.76
CA GLU A 111 12.83 3.45 -4.56
C GLU A 111 11.94 2.26 -4.24
N ILE A 112 10.63 2.38 -4.49
CA ILE A 112 9.68 1.27 -4.29
C ILE A 112 10.06 0.09 -5.20
N PHE A 113 10.28 0.36 -6.48
CA PHE A 113 10.57 -0.72 -7.43
C PHE A 113 11.98 -1.28 -7.27
N ASP A 114 12.94 -0.48 -6.80
CA ASP A 114 14.28 -0.96 -6.47
C ASP A 114 14.29 -1.91 -5.28
N ASN A 115 13.27 -1.83 -4.41
CA ASN A 115 13.14 -2.64 -3.20
C ASN A 115 11.79 -3.34 -3.15
N LEU A 116 11.27 -3.73 -4.30
CA LEU A 116 9.89 -4.19 -4.47
C LEU A 116 9.54 -5.39 -3.59
N GLU A 117 10.39 -6.41 -3.55
CA GLU A 117 10.11 -7.61 -2.76
C GLU A 117 10.06 -7.31 -1.27
N ASP A 118 11.06 -6.61 -0.75
CA ASP A 118 11.12 -6.24 0.67
C ASP A 118 9.95 -5.34 1.07
N LEU A 119 9.61 -4.37 0.23
CA LEU A 119 8.46 -3.50 0.48
C LEU A 119 7.14 -4.24 0.38
N SER A 120 7.04 -5.22 -0.50
CA SER A 120 5.83 -6.05 -0.62
C SER A 120 5.62 -6.92 0.63
N ILE A 121 6.70 -7.32 1.29
CA ILE A 121 6.63 -7.99 2.60
C ILE A 121 6.18 -6.99 3.67
N LYS A 122 6.83 -5.84 3.74
CA LYS A 122 6.52 -4.80 4.74
C LYS A 122 5.11 -4.23 4.60
N SER A 123 4.60 -4.15 3.37
CA SER A 123 3.24 -3.67 3.11
C SER A 123 2.16 -4.66 3.56
N GLY A 124 2.53 -5.90 3.84
CA GLY A 124 1.61 -6.97 4.18
C GLY A 124 1.17 -7.83 3.00
N PHE A 125 1.52 -7.44 1.78
CA PHE A 125 1.07 -8.15 0.57
C PHE A 125 1.62 -9.57 0.48
N LEU A 126 2.94 -9.74 0.57
CA LEU A 126 3.55 -11.07 0.44
C LEU A 126 3.33 -11.98 1.64
N ILE A 127 3.00 -11.42 2.80
CA ILE A 127 2.68 -12.22 3.99
C ILE A 127 1.19 -12.50 4.13
N GLY A 128 0.38 -12.03 3.18
CA GLY A 128 -1.04 -12.32 3.16
C GLY A 128 -1.91 -11.45 4.06
N SER A 129 -1.36 -10.35 4.59
CA SER A 129 -2.12 -9.44 5.46
C SER A 129 -2.91 -8.39 4.71
N GLY A 130 -2.63 -8.18 3.43
CA GLY A 130 -3.30 -7.18 2.63
C GLY A 130 -2.98 -7.26 1.15
N ASP A 131 -3.39 -6.23 0.43
CA ASP A 131 -3.21 -6.12 -1.01
C ASP A 131 -1.99 -5.27 -1.34
N PHE A 132 -1.51 -5.33 -2.58
CA PHE A 132 -0.52 -4.37 -3.06
C PHE A 132 -1.27 -3.20 -3.70
N VAL A 133 -1.11 -2.00 -3.14
CA VAL A 133 -1.77 -0.79 -3.64
C VAL A 133 -0.75 0.32 -3.72
N LEU A 134 -0.51 0.82 -4.94
CA LEU A 134 0.36 1.96 -5.20
C LEU A 134 -0.41 2.93 -6.09
N VAL A 135 -0.73 4.11 -5.57
CA VAL A 135 -1.59 5.08 -6.27
C VAL A 135 -1.04 6.49 -6.14
N GLY A 136 -1.48 7.37 -7.04
CA GLY A 136 -1.18 8.80 -6.94
C GLY A 136 -2.04 9.51 -5.89
N ASP A 137 -1.62 10.69 -5.46
CA ASP A 137 -2.34 11.50 -4.47
C ASP A 137 -3.77 11.84 -4.88
N ASP A 138 -4.01 11.97 -6.18
CA ASP A 138 -5.31 12.32 -6.75
C ASP A 138 -6.15 11.10 -7.14
N LEU A 139 -5.61 9.90 -6.99
CA LEU A 139 -6.24 8.64 -7.39
C LEU A 139 -6.51 8.53 -8.90
N GLU A 140 -5.80 9.30 -9.71
CA GLU A 140 -5.95 9.25 -11.17
C GLU A 140 -5.12 8.16 -11.83
N PHE A 141 -4.09 7.68 -11.14
CA PHE A 141 -3.29 6.54 -11.63
C PHE A 141 -2.96 5.62 -10.47
N GLY A 142 -2.66 4.39 -10.81
CA GLY A 142 -2.25 3.44 -9.78
C GLY A 142 -2.20 2.00 -10.26
N VAL A 143 -1.62 1.17 -9.43
CA VAL A 143 -1.55 -0.27 -9.61
C VAL A 143 -2.07 -0.92 -8.34
N CYS A 144 -2.98 -1.85 -8.49
CA CYS A 144 -3.53 -2.57 -7.35
C CYS A 144 -3.60 -4.06 -7.65
N ILE A 145 -3.02 -4.87 -6.77
CA ILE A 145 -3.15 -6.32 -6.82
C ILE A 145 -3.95 -6.72 -5.60
N GLU A 146 -5.20 -7.13 -5.83
CA GLU A 146 -6.10 -7.54 -4.78
C GLU A 146 -5.93 -9.03 -4.49
N ARG A 147 -5.80 -9.35 -3.20
CA ARG A 147 -5.78 -10.73 -2.77
C ARG A 147 -7.22 -11.22 -2.59
N THR A 148 -7.53 -12.35 -3.26
CA THR A 148 -8.81 -13.03 -3.07
C THR A 148 -8.57 -14.38 -2.40
N GLU A 149 -9.63 -15.12 -2.14
CA GLU A 149 -9.55 -16.43 -1.49
C GLU A 149 -8.70 -17.44 -2.26
N TYR A 150 -8.76 -17.38 -3.60
CA TYR A 150 -8.13 -18.39 -4.44
C TYR A 150 -7.11 -17.84 -5.44
N TYR A 151 -7.08 -16.53 -5.69
CA TYR A 151 -6.20 -15.92 -6.69
C TYR A 151 -5.97 -14.45 -6.39
N TYR A 152 -5.03 -13.84 -7.10
CA TYR A 152 -4.83 -12.39 -7.06
C TYR A 152 -5.52 -11.74 -8.28
N GLU A 153 -6.13 -10.59 -8.08
CA GLU A 153 -6.68 -9.75 -9.13
C GLU A 153 -5.81 -8.52 -9.30
N PHE A 154 -5.66 -8.09 -10.53
CA PHE A 154 -4.87 -6.91 -10.89
C PHE A 154 -5.78 -5.84 -11.48
N SER A 155 -5.61 -4.58 -11.04
CA SER A 155 -6.33 -3.45 -11.59
C SER A 155 -5.43 -2.22 -11.71
N MET A 156 -5.68 -1.44 -12.73
CA MET A 156 -4.97 -0.20 -13.03
C MET A 156 -5.97 0.93 -13.24
#